data_084ad6d25fd98564464c39ad77f3bedd
#
_entry.id   084ad6d25fd98564464c39ad77f3bedd
#
_cell.length_a   1.000
_cell.length_b   1.000
_cell.length_c   1.000
_cell.angle_alpha   90.00
_cell.angle_beta   90.00
_cell.angle_gamma   90.00
#
_symmetry.space_group_name_H-M   'P 1'
#
loop_
_entity.id
_entity.type
_entity.pdbx_description
1 polymer ?
#
loop_
_entity_poly.entity_id
_entity_poly.type
_entity_poly.pdbx_seq_one_letter_code
_entity_poly.pdbx_strand_id
1 'polypeptide(L)'
;MGHELTKNDIKKMEEEIEYRIHEVRKAALDDVKETRAQGDLSENFEYHAAKRFKNKNESRIRYLQRTIKNATVIDDSSADDEVGVNNTVEVLYEDDESTETIKIVTTIRADSLSGMISIESPLGKALLGHKKGDRVLVQVNPQVEYYVVIKSISNTDDSDAVSYTHLRAHETELHL
;
A
#
# COMPACT_ATOMS: atom_id res chain seq x y z
N MET A 1 14.72 5.56 6.97
CA MET A 1 14.91 4.37 6.15
C MET A 1 13.77 4.17 5.18
N GLY A 2 14.09 3.73 3.97
CA GLY A 2 13.10 3.52 2.93
C GLY A 2 12.47 2.13 2.99
N HIS A 3 11.39 1.98 2.24
CA HIS A 3 10.72 0.70 2.10
C HIS A 3 11.28 -0.11 0.94
N GLU A 4 11.11 -1.41 1.02
CA GLU A 4 11.38 -2.31 -0.10
C GLU A 4 10.19 -2.28 -1.06
N LEU A 5 10.45 -1.93 -2.32
CA LEU A 5 9.43 -1.78 -3.36
C LEU A 5 9.82 -2.57 -4.59
N THR A 6 8.83 -3.13 -5.29
CA THR A 6 9.05 -3.72 -6.60
C THR A 6 9.12 -2.64 -7.67
N LYS A 7 9.65 -2.98 -8.85
CA LYS A 7 9.65 -2.06 -9.99
C LYS A 7 8.25 -1.64 -10.38
N ASN A 8 7.28 -2.55 -10.28
CA ASN A 8 5.91 -2.24 -10.62
C ASN A 8 5.26 -1.30 -9.60
N ASP A 9 5.60 -1.43 -8.32
CA ASP A 9 5.17 -0.48 -7.28
C ASP A 9 5.64 0.93 -7.64
N ILE A 10 6.92 1.07 -7.97
CA ILE A 10 7.51 2.37 -8.35
C ILE A 10 6.82 2.94 -9.58
N LYS A 11 6.59 2.11 -10.59
CA LYS A 11 5.91 2.53 -11.82
C LYS A 11 4.52 3.08 -11.52
N LYS A 12 3.75 2.39 -10.69
CA LYS A 12 2.40 2.83 -10.30
C LYS A 12 2.44 4.12 -9.51
N MET A 13 3.43 4.27 -8.62
CA MET A 13 3.62 5.50 -7.85
C MET A 13 3.99 6.68 -8.75
N GLU A 14 4.84 6.46 -9.75
CA GLU A 14 5.20 7.47 -10.73
C GLU A 14 4.00 7.89 -11.57
N GLU A 15 3.16 6.94 -11.97
CA GLU A 15 1.92 7.22 -12.69
C GLU A 15 0.95 8.04 -11.81
N GLU A 16 0.85 7.74 -10.54
CA GLU A 16 0.03 8.52 -9.60
C GLU A 16 0.56 9.95 -9.47
N ILE A 17 1.87 10.13 -9.35
CA ILE A 17 2.50 11.46 -9.27
C ILE A 17 2.17 12.28 -10.52
N GLU A 18 2.36 11.69 -11.70
CA GLU A 18 2.04 12.32 -12.98
C GLU A 18 0.59 12.79 -13.03
N TYR A 19 -0.32 11.91 -12.67
CA TYR A 19 -1.74 12.19 -12.63
C TYR A 19 -2.06 13.32 -11.66
N ARG A 20 -1.48 13.29 -10.46
CA ARG A 20 -1.72 14.32 -9.43
C ARG A 20 -1.16 15.67 -9.84
N ILE A 21 -0.05 15.71 -10.53
CA ILE A 21 0.55 16.96 -11.01
C ILE A 21 -0.25 17.54 -12.18
N HIS A 22 -0.61 16.71 -13.16
CA HIS A 22 -1.22 17.20 -14.40
C HIS A 22 -2.74 17.37 -14.31
N GLU A 23 -3.43 16.50 -13.56
CA GLU A 23 -4.89 16.52 -13.50
C GLU A 23 -5.41 17.07 -12.17
N VAL A 24 -5.02 16.47 -11.05
CA VAL A 24 -5.58 16.83 -9.74
C VAL A 24 -5.15 18.21 -9.29
N ARG A 25 -3.86 18.54 -9.45
CA ARG A 25 -3.34 19.86 -9.07
C ARG A 25 -4.03 20.97 -9.84
N LYS A 26 -4.21 20.79 -11.13
CA LYS A 26 -4.89 21.77 -11.98
C LYS A 26 -6.31 22.01 -11.53
N ALA A 27 -7.08 20.95 -11.32
CA ALA A 27 -8.46 21.03 -10.85
C ALA A 27 -8.55 21.66 -9.46
N ALA A 28 -7.62 21.32 -8.58
CA ALA A 28 -7.57 21.87 -7.21
C ALA A 28 -7.26 23.38 -7.21
N LEU A 29 -6.34 23.82 -8.07
CA LEU A 29 -6.01 25.25 -8.20
C LEU A 29 -7.17 26.06 -8.78
N ASP A 30 -7.85 25.50 -9.77
CA ASP A 30 -9.02 26.15 -10.38
C ASP A 30 -10.14 26.29 -9.33
N ASP A 31 -10.36 25.25 -8.53
CA ASP A 31 -11.38 25.25 -7.47
C ASP A 31 -11.07 26.27 -6.37
N VAL A 32 -9.82 26.38 -5.95
CA VAL A 32 -9.39 27.40 -4.99
C VAL A 32 -9.63 28.80 -5.55
N LYS A 33 -9.26 29.01 -6.81
CA LYS A 33 -9.44 30.30 -7.47
C LYS A 33 -10.91 30.70 -7.59
N GLU A 34 -11.75 29.75 -8.00
CA GLU A 34 -13.20 29.97 -8.14
C GLU A 34 -13.85 30.27 -6.79
N THR A 35 -13.59 29.49 -5.76
CA THR A 35 -14.18 29.69 -4.44
C THR A 35 -13.68 30.96 -3.78
N ARG A 36 -12.43 31.34 -4.01
CA ARG A 36 -11.86 32.59 -3.52
C ARG A 36 -12.61 33.82 -4.07
N ALA A 37 -13.05 33.73 -5.31
CA ALA A 37 -13.76 34.84 -5.98
C ALA A 37 -15.18 35.03 -5.47
N GLN A 38 -15.74 34.13 -4.68
CA GLN A 38 -17.16 34.12 -4.28
C GLN A 38 -17.49 34.92 -3.01
N GLY A 39 -16.54 35.64 -2.42
CA GLY A 39 -16.87 36.53 -1.31
C GLY A 39 -15.93 36.49 -0.11
N ASP A 40 -16.48 36.67 1.12
CA ASP A 40 -15.70 36.77 2.34
C ASP A 40 -14.96 35.47 2.67
N LEU A 41 -13.64 35.53 2.61
CA LEU A 41 -12.76 34.37 2.80
C LEU A 41 -12.79 33.82 4.23
N SER A 42 -13.09 34.65 5.23
CA SER A 42 -13.09 34.25 6.65
C SER A 42 -14.21 33.26 6.99
N GLU A 43 -15.33 33.35 6.28
CA GLU A 43 -16.50 32.48 6.47
C GLU A 43 -16.79 31.58 5.26
N ASN A 44 -15.89 31.56 4.29
CA ASN A 44 -16.09 30.78 3.07
C ASN A 44 -15.62 29.35 3.27
N PHE A 45 -16.52 28.46 3.70
CA PHE A 45 -16.23 27.05 3.93
C PHE A 45 -15.81 26.31 2.66
N GLU A 46 -16.36 26.69 1.51
CA GLU A 46 -15.99 26.10 0.22
C GLU A 46 -14.54 26.42 -0.15
N TYR A 47 -14.12 27.66 0.09
CA TYR A 47 -12.74 28.08 -0.12
C TYR A 47 -11.78 27.29 0.78
N HIS A 48 -12.10 27.15 2.06
CA HIS A 48 -11.27 26.43 3.00
C HIS A 48 -11.21 24.94 2.66
N ALA A 49 -12.32 24.35 2.23
CA ALA A 49 -12.35 22.94 1.78
C ALA A 49 -11.49 22.74 0.52
N ALA A 50 -11.59 23.66 -0.45
CA ALA A 50 -10.79 23.62 -1.67
C ALA A 50 -9.30 23.73 -1.37
N LYS A 51 -8.95 24.61 -0.43
CA LYS A 51 -7.56 24.80 0.00
C LYS A 51 -7.01 23.56 0.69
N ARG A 52 -7.80 22.93 1.56
CA ARG A 52 -7.41 21.68 2.22
C ARG A 52 -7.20 20.56 1.21
N PHE A 53 -8.08 20.42 0.22
CA PHE A 53 -7.95 19.42 -0.85
C PHE A 53 -6.66 19.63 -1.64
N LYS A 54 -6.39 20.88 -2.04
CA LYS A 54 -5.15 21.24 -2.73
C LYS A 54 -3.93 20.84 -1.90
N ASN A 55 -3.90 21.21 -0.62
CA ASN A 55 -2.77 20.95 0.26
C ASN A 55 -2.57 19.44 0.48
N LYS A 56 -3.66 18.69 0.58
CA LYS A 56 -3.64 17.24 0.73
C LYS A 56 -3.02 16.58 -0.53
N ASN A 57 -3.39 17.07 -1.71
CA ASN A 57 -2.79 16.59 -2.96
C ASN A 57 -1.29 16.86 -3.00
N GLU A 58 -0.85 18.07 -2.63
CA GLU A 58 0.57 18.42 -2.59
C GLU A 58 1.34 17.56 -1.59
N SER A 59 0.74 17.28 -0.44
CA SER A 59 1.34 16.39 0.57
C SER A 59 1.48 14.98 0.05
N ARG A 60 0.49 14.47 -0.67
CA ARG A 60 0.54 13.12 -1.27
C ARG A 60 1.65 13.03 -2.31
N ILE A 61 1.78 14.05 -3.16
CA ILE A 61 2.85 14.11 -4.18
C ILE A 61 4.21 14.04 -3.49
N ARG A 62 4.44 14.85 -2.47
CA ARG A 62 5.71 14.86 -1.73
C ARG A 62 5.99 13.51 -1.07
N TYR A 63 4.96 12.90 -0.49
CA TYR A 63 5.08 11.57 0.12
C TYR A 63 5.53 10.53 -0.90
N LEU A 64 4.87 10.50 -2.07
CA LEU A 64 5.21 9.54 -3.13
C LEU A 64 6.62 9.76 -3.65
N GLN A 65 7.00 11.01 -3.91
CA GLN A 65 8.34 11.34 -4.39
C GLN A 65 9.42 10.93 -3.39
N ARG A 66 9.20 11.18 -2.11
CA ARG A 66 10.13 10.82 -1.05
C ARG A 66 10.22 9.29 -0.90
N THR A 67 9.09 8.60 -0.98
CA THR A 67 9.04 7.15 -0.88
C THR A 67 9.83 6.50 -2.02
N ILE A 68 9.67 6.97 -3.25
CA ILE A 68 10.43 6.47 -4.40
C ILE A 68 11.92 6.76 -4.23
N LYS A 69 12.26 7.97 -3.82
CA LYS A 69 13.67 8.38 -3.65
C LYS A 69 14.41 7.49 -2.67
N ASN A 70 13.75 7.09 -1.60
CA ASN A 70 14.36 6.32 -0.51
C ASN A 70 14.15 4.81 -0.64
N ALA A 71 13.48 4.36 -1.70
CA ALA A 71 13.12 2.95 -1.87
C ALA A 71 14.34 2.07 -2.16
N THR A 72 14.30 0.85 -1.64
CA THR A 72 15.16 -0.23 -2.07
C THR A 72 14.37 -1.09 -3.04
N VAL A 73 14.86 -1.22 -4.27
CA VAL A 73 14.17 -2.00 -5.30
C VAL A 73 14.43 -3.48 -5.07
N ILE A 74 13.35 -4.27 -4.97
CA ILE A 74 13.42 -5.71 -4.80
C ILE A 74 12.78 -6.42 -6.01
N ASP A 75 13.21 -7.68 -6.21
CA ASP A 75 12.64 -8.54 -7.23
C ASP A 75 11.43 -9.27 -6.64
N ASP A 76 10.33 -9.31 -7.38
CA ASP A 76 9.11 -10.02 -6.98
C ASP A 76 9.03 -11.42 -7.62
N SER A 77 10.06 -11.86 -8.31
CA SER A 77 10.13 -13.22 -8.83
C SER A 77 10.44 -14.22 -7.71
N SER A 78 9.81 -15.38 -7.76
CA SER A 78 10.06 -16.48 -6.82
C SER A 78 9.83 -17.81 -7.52
N ALA A 79 10.42 -18.88 -6.94
CA ALA A 79 10.13 -20.23 -7.41
C ALA A 79 8.68 -20.59 -7.07
N ASP A 80 8.07 -21.48 -7.85
CA ASP A 80 6.66 -21.88 -7.67
C ASP A 80 6.38 -22.50 -6.30
N ASP A 81 7.39 -23.12 -5.69
CA ASP A 81 7.28 -23.81 -4.41
C ASP A 81 7.76 -22.96 -3.22
N GLU A 82 8.08 -21.69 -3.44
CA GLU A 82 8.67 -20.81 -2.46
C GLU A 82 7.81 -19.56 -2.26
N VAL A 83 7.68 -19.12 -1.00
CA VAL A 83 6.94 -17.89 -0.70
C VAL A 83 7.72 -16.68 -1.18
N GLY A 84 7.14 -15.94 -2.10
CA GLY A 84 7.69 -14.71 -2.62
C GLY A 84 6.75 -13.53 -2.44
N VAL A 85 7.22 -12.36 -2.81
CA VAL A 85 6.42 -11.13 -2.81
C VAL A 85 5.25 -11.30 -3.78
N ASN A 86 4.07 -10.85 -3.37
CA ASN A 86 2.80 -10.94 -4.09
C ASN A 86 2.18 -12.34 -4.14
N ASN A 87 2.78 -13.32 -3.49
CA ASN A 87 2.19 -14.66 -3.41
C ASN A 87 1.13 -14.74 -2.31
N THR A 88 0.14 -15.60 -2.52
CA THR A 88 -0.91 -15.91 -1.55
C THR A 88 -0.55 -17.20 -0.83
N VAL A 89 -0.61 -17.19 0.49
CA VAL A 89 -0.19 -18.31 1.33
C VAL A 89 -1.31 -18.66 2.32
N GLU A 90 -1.61 -19.95 2.43
CA GLU A 90 -2.47 -20.45 3.50
C GLU A 90 -1.58 -20.94 4.66
N VAL A 91 -1.79 -20.36 5.84
CA VAL A 91 -1.01 -20.71 7.02
C VAL A 91 -1.91 -21.31 8.13
N LEU A 92 -1.35 -22.25 8.86
CA LEU A 92 -1.97 -22.83 10.05
C LEU A 92 -1.24 -22.28 11.28
N TYR A 93 -1.99 -21.65 12.18
CA TYR A 93 -1.46 -21.21 13.48
C TYR A 93 -1.52 -22.39 14.45
N GLU A 94 -0.37 -22.79 14.98
CA GLU A 94 -0.29 -23.96 15.84
C GLU A 94 -0.99 -23.76 17.19
N ASP A 95 -1.06 -22.53 17.67
CA ASP A 95 -1.62 -22.22 19.00
C ASP A 95 -3.11 -22.58 19.12
N ASP A 96 -3.90 -22.26 18.12
CA ASP A 96 -5.35 -22.45 18.14
C ASP A 96 -5.86 -23.31 16.98
N GLU A 97 -4.94 -23.86 16.19
CA GLU A 97 -5.24 -24.70 15.03
C GLU A 97 -6.09 -23.98 13.95
N SER A 98 -6.12 -22.65 13.97
CA SER A 98 -6.82 -21.87 12.95
C SER A 98 -6.00 -21.74 11.69
N THR A 99 -6.68 -21.54 10.55
CA THR A 99 -6.04 -21.28 9.27
C THR A 99 -6.41 -19.90 8.77
N GLU A 100 -5.52 -19.28 8.04
CA GLU A 100 -5.73 -17.99 7.42
C GLU A 100 -5.07 -17.95 6.06
N THR A 101 -5.75 -17.33 5.09
CA THR A 101 -5.18 -17.08 3.77
C THR A 101 -4.73 -15.64 3.71
N ILE A 102 -3.43 -15.43 3.47
CA ILE A 102 -2.83 -14.10 3.44
C ILE A 102 -2.06 -13.92 2.14
N LYS A 103 -1.94 -12.67 1.72
CA LYS A 103 -1.09 -12.29 0.58
C LYS A 103 0.09 -11.50 1.11
N ILE A 104 1.30 -11.88 0.73
CA ILE A 104 2.53 -11.20 1.14
C ILE A 104 2.79 -10.07 0.14
N VAL A 105 2.82 -8.84 0.62
CA VAL A 105 2.93 -7.65 -0.24
C VAL A 105 3.99 -6.69 0.30
N THR A 106 4.39 -5.73 -0.53
CA THR A 106 5.23 -4.62 -0.08
C THR A 106 4.44 -3.75 0.90
N THR A 107 5.16 -3.06 1.79
CA THR A 107 4.55 -2.30 2.89
C THR A 107 3.52 -1.27 2.42
N ILE A 108 3.76 -0.62 1.28
CA ILE A 108 2.83 0.38 0.75
C ILE A 108 1.47 -0.22 0.31
N ARG A 109 1.43 -1.53 0.09
CA ARG A 109 0.20 -2.25 -0.30
C ARG A 109 -0.44 -2.99 0.86
N ALA A 110 0.18 -2.99 2.03
CA ALA A 110 -0.31 -3.75 3.17
C ALA A 110 -1.69 -3.26 3.63
N ASP A 111 -2.59 -4.21 3.87
CA ASP A 111 -3.93 -3.97 4.40
C ASP A 111 -4.36 -5.23 5.14
N SER A 112 -4.19 -5.22 6.44
CA SER A 112 -4.47 -6.40 7.27
C SER A 112 -5.94 -6.81 7.23
N LEU A 113 -6.86 -5.87 7.03
CA LEU A 113 -8.29 -6.18 6.92
C LEU A 113 -8.61 -6.96 5.67
N SER A 114 -7.82 -6.77 4.61
CA SER A 114 -7.96 -7.50 3.34
C SER A 114 -7.03 -8.74 3.26
N GLY A 115 -6.35 -9.08 4.35
CA GLY A 115 -5.42 -10.20 4.37
C GLY A 115 -4.09 -9.93 3.65
N MET A 116 -3.76 -8.67 3.41
CA MET A 116 -2.51 -8.26 2.74
C MET A 116 -1.47 -7.87 3.78
N ILE A 117 -0.46 -8.72 3.96
CA ILE A 117 0.54 -8.61 5.02
C ILE A 117 1.86 -8.12 4.42
N SER A 118 2.46 -7.14 5.10
CA SER A 118 3.73 -6.56 4.66
C SER A 118 4.89 -7.55 4.77
N ILE A 119 5.77 -7.54 3.78
CA ILE A 119 7.05 -8.27 3.81
C ILE A 119 7.94 -7.80 4.97
N GLU A 120 7.72 -6.60 5.50
CA GLU A 120 8.48 -6.05 6.62
C GLU A 120 7.85 -6.37 7.97
N SER A 121 6.65 -6.95 8.00
CA SER A 121 6.00 -7.40 9.24
C SER A 121 6.65 -8.66 9.76
N PRO A 122 6.51 -8.97 11.07
CA PRO A 122 7.08 -10.21 11.62
C PRO A 122 6.63 -11.47 10.89
N LEU A 123 5.34 -11.59 10.58
CA LEU A 123 4.81 -12.73 9.86
C LEU A 123 5.32 -12.78 8.41
N GLY A 124 5.26 -11.66 7.69
CA GLY A 124 5.74 -11.58 6.32
C GLY A 124 7.22 -11.90 6.19
N LYS A 125 8.04 -11.34 7.08
CA LYS A 125 9.49 -11.63 7.12
C LYS A 125 9.77 -13.11 7.36
N ALA A 126 9.03 -13.72 8.28
CA ALA A 126 9.24 -15.10 8.65
C ALA A 126 8.88 -16.06 7.52
N LEU A 127 7.86 -15.76 6.74
CA LEU A 127 7.38 -16.63 5.67
C LEU A 127 8.18 -16.56 4.40
N LEU A 128 8.77 -15.41 4.07
CA LEU A 128 9.52 -15.23 2.83
C LEU A 128 10.62 -16.28 2.67
N GLY A 129 10.70 -16.90 1.49
CA GLY A 129 11.72 -17.88 1.16
C GLY A 129 11.43 -19.30 1.65
N HIS A 130 10.39 -19.51 2.44
CA HIS A 130 10.00 -20.82 2.92
C HIS A 130 9.13 -21.55 1.90
N LYS A 131 8.97 -22.85 2.11
CA LYS A 131 8.26 -23.74 1.20
C LYS A 131 7.02 -24.33 1.85
N LYS A 132 6.12 -24.86 1.02
CA LYS A 132 4.95 -25.59 1.49
C LYS A 132 5.36 -26.71 2.46
N GLY A 133 4.67 -26.79 3.58
CA GLY A 133 4.94 -27.76 4.64
C GLY A 133 5.93 -27.29 5.70
N ASP A 134 6.61 -26.18 5.47
CA ASP A 134 7.55 -25.65 6.46
C ASP A 134 6.85 -25.17 7.71
N ARG A 135 7.46 -25.50 8.86
CA ARG A 135 7.09 -24.95 10.16
C ARG A 135 7.96 -23.75 10.44
N VAL A 136 7.36 -22.59 10.60
CA VAL A 136 8.09 -21.32 10.64
C VAL A 136 7.85 -20.66 11.99
N LEU A 137 8.93 -20.22 12.65
CA LEU A 137 8.86 -19.42 13.86
C LEU A 137 8.65 -17.95 13.48
N VAL A 138 7.57 -17.36 13.99
CA VAL A 138 7.29 -15.94 13.84
C VAL A 138 7.60 -15.25 15.16
N GLN A 139 8.60 -14.37 15.15
CA GLN A 139 9.02 -13.65 16.34
C GLN A 139 8.59 -12.19 16.23
N VAL A 140 7.59 -11.81 17.04
CA VAL A 140 7.07 -10.44 17.05
C VAL A 140 7.97 -9.53 17.86
N ASN A 141 8.42 -10.00 19.02
CA ASN A 141 9.37 -9.32 19.90
C ASN A 141 10.03 -10.37 20.81
N PRO A 142 10.98 -10.01 21.68
CA PRO A 142 11.67 -11.00 22.54
C PRO A 142 10.74 -11.82 23.45
N GLN A 143 9.53 -11.32 23.74
CA GLN A 143 8.59 -12.00 24.64
C GLN A 143 7.45 -12.69 23.89
N VAL A 144 7.23 -12.38 22.62
CA VAL A 144 6.09 -12.92 21.86
C VAL A 144 6.58 -13.60 20.58
N GLU A 145 6.39 -14.91 20.54
CA GLU A 145 6.68 -15.72 19.36
C GLU A 145 5.64 -16.81 19.21
N TYR A 146 5.45 -17.28 17.98
CA TYR A 146 4.51 -18.38 17.72
C TYR A 146 4.95 -19.12 16.44
N TYR A 147 4.44 -20.32 16.25
CA TYR A 147 4.73 -21.12 15.07
C TYR A 147 3.54 -21.18 14.12
N VAL A 148 3.84 -21.15 12.84
CA VAL A 148 2.88 -21.38 11.77
C VAL A 148 3.40 -22.45 10.84
N VAL A 149 2.50 -23.14 10.16
CA VAL A 149 2.84 -24.12 9.13
C VAL A 149 2.26 -23.63 7.81
N ILE A 150 3.07 -23.65 6.78
CA ILE A 150 2.65 -23.25 5.42
C ILE A 150 1.87 -24.41 4.82
N LYS A 151 0.58 -24.22 4.60
CA LYS A 151 -0.31 -25.25 4.04
C LYS A 151 -0.31 -25.26 2.52
N SER A 152 -0.32 -24.09 1.92
CA SER A 152 -0.28 -23.95 0.46
C SER A 152 0.31 -22.61 0.05
N ILE A 153 0.84 -22.57 -1.16
CA ILE A 153 1.38 -21.34 -1.77
C ILE A 153 0.76 -21.23 -3.15
N SER A 154 0.16 -20.06 -3.43
CA SER A 154 -0.35 -19.71 -4.75
C SER A 154 0.54 -18.60 -5.33
N ASN A 155 1.05 -18.82 -6.52
CA ASN A 155 1.93 -17.85 -7.17
C ASN A 155 1.11 -16.72 -7.81
N THR A 156 0.48 -15.92 -6.96
CA THR A 156 -0.28 -14.74 -7.36
C THR A 156 0.67 -13.56 -7.60
N ASP A 157 0.18 -12.58 -8.35
CA ASP A 157 0.92 -11.37 -8.68
C ASP A 157 0.26 -10.13 -8.09
N ASP A 158 0.61 -8.95 -8.58
CA ASP A 158 0.06 -7.67 -8.10
C ASP A 158 -1.06 -7.13 -9.00
N SER A 159 -1.70 -7.99 -9.79
CA SER A 159 -2.79 -7.59 -10.69
C SER A 159 -4.02 -7.06 -9.95
N ASP A 160 -4.15 -7.37 -8.66
CA ASP A 160 -5.20 -6.87 -7.78
C ASP A 160 -4.93 -5.47 -7.22
N ALA A 161 -3.79 -4.87 -7.53
CA ALA A 161 -3.45 -3.55 -7.04
C ALA A 161 -4.37 -2.48 -7.65
N VAL A 162 -4.89 -1.59 -6.78
CA VAL A 162 -5.80 -0.51 -7.19
C VAL A 162 -5.02 0.55 -7.98
N SER A 163 -5.53 0.92 -9.17
CA SER A 163 -4.92 1.97 -9.97
C SER A 163 -5.22 3.35 -9.36
N TYR A 164 -4.38 4.34 -9.67
CA TYR A 164 -4.62 5.72 -9.23
C TYR A 164 -5.94 6.30 -9.76
N THR A 165 -6.47 5.77 -10.85
CA THR A 165 -7.78 6.17 -11.40
C THR A 165 -8.89 5.84 -10.40
N HIS A 166 -8.83 4.67 -9.77
CA HIS A 166 -9.75 4.31 -8.71
C HIS A 166 -9.58 5.20 -7.48
N LEU A 167 -8.34 5.53 -7.12
CA LEU A 167 -8.05 6.44 -6.02
C LEU A 167 -8.66 7.81 -6.27
N ARG A 168 -8.60 8.30 -7.51
CA ARG A 168 -9.22 9.57 -7.88
C ARG A 168 -10.73 9.56 -7.65
N ALA A 169 -11.42 8.53 -8.13
CA ALA A 169 -12.86 8.40 -7.97
C ALA A 169 -13.25 8.38 -6.49
N HIS A 170 -12.51 7.64 -5.70
CA HIS A 170 -12.70 7.54 -4.26
C HIS A 170 -12.49 8.89 -3.55
N GLU A 171 -11.43 9.60 -3.90
CA GLU A 171 -11.14 10.93 -3.34
C GLU A 171 -12.23 11.94 -3.70
N THR A 172 -12.76 11.87 -4.92
CA THR A 172 -13.85 12.74 -5.35
C THR A 172 -15.13 12.48 -4.52
N GLU A 173 -15.46 11.23 -4.29
CA GLU A 173 -16.59 10.85 -3.45
C GLU A 173 -16.42 11.33 -2.01
N LEU A 174 -15.25 11.17 -1.45
CA LEU A 174 -14.95 11.62 -0.09
C LEU A 174 -14.96 13.14 0.05
N HIS A 175 -14.63 13.85 -1.01
CA HIS A 175 -14.60 15.30 -1.04
C HIS A 175 -16.00 15.91 -1.04
N LEU A 176 -16.94 15.23 -1.67
CA LEU A 176 -18.34 15.65 -1.71
C LEU A 176 -19.04 15.37 -0.37
#